data_1742bb8c300455e0f2fbefb6e9483e12
#
_entry.id   1742bb8c300455e0f2fbefb6e9483e12
#
_cell.length_a   1.000
_cell.length_b   1.000
_cell.length_c   1.000
_cell.angle_alpha   90.00
_cell.angle_beta   90.00
_cell.angle_gamma   90.00
#
_symmetry.space_group_name_H-M   'P 1'
#
loop_
_entity.id
_entity.type
_entity.pdbx_description
1 polymer ?
#
loop_
_entity_poly.entity_id
_entity_poly.type
_entity_poly.pdbx_seq_one_letter_code
_entity_poly.pdbx_strand_id
1 'polypeptide(L)'
;MSKYEFLDRRVPIEDGNIALVQDLSKCKNCSLCRKACAVDMGVFDYYDLTTNGDHPICIHCGQCASICPFDSINERSEIDEVKAAIADPNKIVVFQTAPAVRVGLGEEFGLDAGTFVEGKMVAALRKLGGDYILDTNFGADMTIMEEASELLERVINSDSVLPQFTSCCPAWVKFAETFYPEFLPNLSTAKSPIAMQAPTQKTYFAEKMGLDAKQIVAVAVTPCTAKKFEIRRDEMNSSAEYWDVPEMRDTDYCITTRELAKWLRAEEINFDDLEDSAFDPLMGEASGGGIIFGNTGGVMEAAMRAAYKLATGEDAPSTLIPFEEIRGMDGAREAEVVIGDKTLHVAAVHGTGNLRKFIDHMRAENIHYDFIEVMACRGGCIGGGGQPRVKLPMADKAREARIASLYTRDSEVAIKSSCDNPDIQKLYAEFFDGKPMSHKAHHMLHTTFVNRSEDLGPNGACTPATCPTSVPNLKKAAEAAKAAAEANN
;
A
#
# COMPACT_ATOMS: atom_id res chain seq x y z
N MET A 1 21.19 -4.70 29.40
CA MET A 1 19.72 -4.43 29.34
C MET A 1 19.42 -3.80 28.01
N SER A 2 18.48 -4.38 27.25
CA SER A 2 18.00 -3.79 25.99
C SER A 2 17.41 -2.41 26.25
N LYS A 3 17.62 -1.42 25.36
CA LYS A 3 16.98 -0.10 25.47
C LYS A 3 15.46 -0.18 25.41
N TYR A 4 14.89 -1.34 25.04
CA TYR A 4 13.46 -1.62 24.97
C TYR A 4 12.91 -2.46 26.12
N GLU A 5 13.71 -2.82 27.12
CA GLU A 5 13.32 -3.70 28.22
C GLU A 5 12.10 -3.22 29.01
N PHE A 6 11.92 -1.91 29.12
CA PHE A 6 10.76 -1.29 29.76
C PHE A 6 9.52 -1.15 28.86
N LEU A 7 9.61 -1.56 27.59
CA LEU A 7 8.54 -1.43 26.61
C LEU A 7 7.63 -2.67 26.54
N ASP A 8 7.48 -3.39 27.62
CA ASP A 8 6.70 -4.62 27.73
C ASP A 8 5.26 -4.54 27.18
N ARG A 9 4.69 -3.33 27.11
CA ARG A 9 3.32 -3.06 26.66
C ARG A 9 3.22 -2.21 25.40
N ARG A 10 4.32 -1.80 24.80
CA ARG A 10 4.36 -0.99 23.56
C ARG A 10 5.02 -1.75 22.44
N VAL A 11 4.64 -1.41 21.19
CA VAL A 11 5.46 -1.81 20.05
C VAL A 11 6.73 -0.96 20.05
N PRO A 12 7.92 -1.54 19.89
CA PRO A 12 9.13 -0.76 19.72
C PRO A 12 9.16 -0.13 18.32
N ILE A 13 9.51 1.15 18.24
CA ILE A 13 9.73 1.90 17.01
C ILE A 13 11.11 2.55 17.13
N GLU A 14 11.95 2.36 16.14
CA GLU A 14 13.27 2.99 16.11
C GLU A 14 13.18 4.51 15.94
N ASP A 15 14.11 5.27 16.52
CA ASP A 15 14.11 6.72 16.50
C ASP A 15 14.22 7.29 15.07
N GLY A 16 14.92 6.60 14.17
CA GLY A 16 15.11 6.92 12.76
C GLY A 16 14.04 6.38 11.83
N ASN A 17 12.92 5.83 12.33
CA ASN A 17 11.90 5.22 11.47
C ASN A 17 11.39 6.21 10.43
N ILE A 18 11.44 5.80 9.15
CA ILE A 18 11.16 6.67 8.02
C ILE A 18 9.67 7.06 7.89
N ALA A 19 8.78 6.24 8.45
CA ALA A 19 7.33 6.40 8.27
C ALA A 19 6.61 6.86 9.54
N LEU A 20 7.17 6.57 10.72
CA LEU A 20 6.49 6.73 12.00
C LEU A 20 7.37 7.47 13.03
N VAL A 21 6.70 8.21 13.89
CA VAL A 21 7.30 8.85 15.07
C VAL A 21 6.51 8.47 16.32
N GLN A 22 7.20 8.37 17.47
CA GLN A 22 6.59 8.04 18.75
C GLN A 22 6.88 9.11 19.80
N ASP A 23 5.82 9.72 20.34
CA ASP A 23 5.88 10.62 21.49
C ASP A 23 5.56 9.84 22.77
N LEU A 24 6.60 9.51 23.52
CA LEU A 24 6.48 8.73 24.76
C LEU A 24 5.76 9.50 25.87
N SER A 25 5.76 10.83 25.84
CA SER A 25 5.09 11.66 26.86
C SER A 25 3.56 11.48 26.85
N LYS A 26 2.99 11.18 25.69
CA LYS A 26 1.57 10.91 25.48
C LYS A 26 1.18 9.46 25.74
N CYS A 27 2.16 8.54 25.76
CA CYS A 27 1.90 7.10 25.85
C CYS A 27 1.33 6.70 27.21
N LYS A 28 0.18 6.02 27.23
CA LYS A 28 -0.46 5.46 28.43
C LYS A 28 -0.18 3.96 28.62
N ASN A 29 0.72 3.39 27.84
CA ASN A 29 1.16 1.99 27.92
C ASN A 29 -0.01 0.97 27.88
N CYS A 30 -1.00 1.22 27.01
CA CYS A 30 -2.24 0.44 26.92
C CYS A 30 -2.13 -0.85 26.08
N SER A 31 -1.00 -1.11 25.46
CA SER A 31 -0.70 -2.30 24.62
C SER A 31 -1.45 -2.45 23.30
N LEU A 32 -2.32 -1.54 22.90
CA LEU A 32 -3.09 -1.66 21.65
C LEU A 32 -2.17 -1.74 20.42
N CYS A 33 -1.15 -0.86 20.34
CA CYS A 33 -0.18 -0.86 19.24
C CYS A 33 0.61 -2.17 19.13
N ARG A 34 0.99 -2.76 20.29
CA ARG A 34 1.68 -4.04 20.35
C ARG A 34 0.77 -5.18 19.87
N LYS A 35 -0.49 -5.19 20.31
CA LYS A 35 -1.47 -6.19 19.86
C LYS A 35 -1.67 -6.10 18.34
N ALA A 36 -1.84 -4.90 17.80
CA ALA A 36 -1.98 -4.72 16.36
C ALA A 36 -0.73 -5.24 15.60
N CYS A 37 0.47 -4.91 16.05
CA CYS A 37 1.71 -5.35 15.39
C CYS A 37 1.95 -6.86 15.52
N ALA A 38 1.68 -7.44 16.69
CA ALA A 38 1.93 -8.86 16.96
C ALA A 38 0.86 -9.77 16.35
N VAL A 39 -0.43 -9.40 16.46
CA VAL A 39 -1.55 -10.28 16.09
C VAL A 39 -2.06 -9.95 14.69
N ASP A 40 -2.46 -8.67 14.47
CA ASP A 40 -3.12 -8.31 13.22
C ASP A 40 -2.10 -8.26 12.05
N MET A 41 -0.87 -7.79 12.36
CA MET A 41 0.20 -7.69 11.36
C MET A 41 1.18 -8.86 11.39
N GLY A 42 1.20 -9.68 12.44
CA GLY A 42 2.10 -10.83 12.54
C GLY A 42 3.59 -10.47 12.44
N VAL A 43 4.00 -9.32 13.00
CA VAL A 43 5.38 -8.84 12.92
C VAL A 43 6.09 -8.98 14.26
N PHE A 44 5.61 -8.31 15.32
CA PHE A 44 6.37 -8.16 16.57
C PHE A 44 6.68 -9.47 17.28
N ASP A 45 5.77 -10.43 17.31
CA ASP A 45 5.99 -11.73 18.01
C ASP A 45 6.70 -12.77 17.10
N TYR A 46 7.27 -12.37 15.97
CA TYR A 46 7.88 -13.25 14.99
C TYR A 46 9.39 -13.00 14.77
N TYR A 47 10.01 -12.20 15.61
CA TYR A 47 11.45 -12.01 15.65
C TYR A 47 11.91 -11.78 17.09
N ASP A 48 13.16 -12.14 17.39
CA ASP A 48 13.75 -11.97 18.72
C ASP A 48 14.59 -10.71 18.80
N LEU A 49 14.00 -9.67 19.41
CA LEU A 49 14.65 -8.36 19.57
C LEU A 49 15.96 -8.44 20.37
N THR A 50 16.15 -9.47 21.23
CA THR A 50 17.36 -9.60 22.05
C THR A 50 18.56 -10.13 21.29
N THR A 51 18.35 -10.77 20.16
CA THR A 51 19.40 -11.40 19.34
C THR A 51 19.71 -10.68 18.04
N ASN A 52 18.85 -9.74 17.62
CA ASN A 52 19.05 -8.94 16.40
C ASN A 52 19.69 -7.55 16.65
N GLY A 53 20.38 -7.37 17.78
CA GLY A 53 21.04 -6.12 18.13
C GLY A 53 20.11 -5.02 18.61
N ASP A 54 18.96 -5.36 19.19
CA ASP A 54 17.93 -4.41 19.63
C ASP A 54 17.33 -3.56 18.49
N HIS A 55 17.33 -4.07 17.25
CA HIS A 55 16.74 -3.40 16.11
C HIS A 55 15.27 -3.81 15.90
N PRO A 56 14.30 -2.91 16.14
CA PRO A 56 12.89 -3.21 15.89
C PRO A 56 12.62 -3.42 14.40
N ILE A 57 12.08 -4.58 14.06
CA ILE A 57 11.60 -4.84 12.69
C ILE A 57 10.26 -4.14 12.49
N CYS A 58 10.18 -3.28 11.50
CA CYS A 58 8.99 -2.53 11.15
C CYS A 58 8.71 -2.62 9.65
N ILE A 59 7.51 -3.04 9.26
CA ILE A 59 7.04 -3.03 7.87
C ILE A 59 6.37 -1.70 7.46
N HIS A 60 6.48 -0.70 8.30
CA HIS A 60 5.99 0.67 8.09
C HIS A 60 4.48 0.80 7.83
N CYS A 61 3.67 -0.22 8.14
CA CYS A 61 2.24 -0.28 7.82
C CYS A 61 1.37 0.76 8.55
N GLY A 62 1.86 1.38 9.64
CA GLY A 62 1.16 2.42 10.41
C GLY A 62 -0.06 1.95 11.21
N GLN A 63 -0.35 0.65 11.29
CA GLN A 63 -1.52 0.16 12.06
C GLN A 63 -1.40 0.48 13.56
N CYS A 64 -0.18 0.53 14.10
CA CYS A 64 0.09 1.00 15.47
C CYS A 64 -0.28 2.48 15.67
N ALA A 65 -0.09 3.33 14.67
CA ALA A 65 -0.51 4.73 14.68
C ALA A 65 -2.03 4.87 14.54
N SER A 66 -2.62 4.09 13.65
CA SER A 66 -4.08 4.09 13.40
C SER A 66 -4.88 3.69 14.64
N ILE A 67 -4.38 2.74 15.44
CA ILE A 67 -5.08 2.25 16.64
C ILE A 67 -4.77 3.04 17.90
N CYS A 68 -3.77 3.94 17.90
CA CYS A 68 -3.35 4.68 19.09
C CYS A 68 -4.37 5.77 19.48
N PRO A 69 -5.09 5.65 20.61
CA PRO A 69 -6.11 6.63 20.99
C PRO A 69 -5.52 7.86 21.70
N PHE A 70 -4.20 7.89 21.93
CA PHE A 70 -3.52 8.92 22.69
C PHE A 70 -2.57 9.78 21.85
N ASP A 71 -2.61 9.64 20.54
CA ASP A 71 -1.72 10.41 19.66
C ASP A 71 -0.22 10.23 19.97
N SER A 72 0.14 9.09 20.58
CA SER A 72 1.54 8.79 20.91
C SER A 72 2.33 8.29 19.72
N ILE A 73 1.68 7.67 18.72
CA ILE A 73 2.31 7.22 17.49
C ILE A 73 1.63 7.92 16.32
N ASN A 74 2.42 8.56 15.49
CA ASN A 74 1.95 9.32 14.33
C ASN A 74 2.84 9.05 13.13
N GLU A 75 2.43 9.56 11.97
CA GLU A 75 3.25 9.61 10.77
C GLU A 75 4.45 10.54 10.98
N ARG A 76 5.58 10.21 10.38
CA ARG A 76 6.66 11.17 10.16
C ARG A 76 6.21 12.11 9.05
N SER A 77 5.92 13.35 9.41
CA SER A 77 5.37 14.33 8.47
C SER A 77 6.41 14.78 7.45
N GLU A 78 5.97 14.96 6.22
CA GLU A 78 6.72 15.59 5.12
C GLU A 78 5.99 16.85 4.60
N ILE A 79 5.06 17.40 5.41
CA ILE A 79 4.27 18.58 5.01
C ILE A 79 5.15 19.82 4.88
N ASP A 80 6.13 20.00 5.76
CA ASP A 80 6.97 21.21 5.75
C ASP A 80 7.86 21.25 4.49
N GLU A 81 8.35 20.11 4.05
CA GLU A 81 9.10 19.97 2.80
C GLU A 81 8.22 20.25 1.59
N VAL A 82 6.98 19.74 1.58
CA VAL A 82 6.02 20.03 0.50
C VAL A 82 5.66 21.51 0.48
N LYS A 83 5.43 22.15 1.64
CA LYS A 83 5.21 23.61 1.73
C LYS A 83 6.38 24.40 1.20
N ALA A 84 7.60 23.99 1.51
CA ALA A 84 8.80 24.63 0.99
C ALA A 84 8.91 24.51 -0.53
N ALA A 85 8.54 23.36 -1.10
CA ALA A 85 8.49 23.17 -2.54
C ALA A 85 7.44 24.07 -3.22
N ILE A 86 6.25 24.20 -2.63
CA ILE A 86 5.18 25.10 -3.14
C ILE A 86 5.61 26.56 -3.09
N ALA A 87 6.36 26.94 -2.06
CA ALA A 87 6.84 28.33 -1.92
C ALA A 87 8.01 28.68 -2.84
N ASP A 88 8.68 27.71 -3.46
CA ASP A 88 9.79 27.93 -4.39
C ASP A 88 9.25 28.17 -5.81
N PRO A 89 9.39 29.39 -6.38
CA PRO A 89 8.89 29.73 -7.72
C PRO A 89 9.60 28.96 -8.86
N ASN A 90 10.68 28.23 -8.57
CA ASN A 90 11.38 27.40 -9.55
C ASN A 90 10.93 25.93 -9.49
N LYS A 91 9.94 25.59 -8.67
CA LYS A 91 9.39 24.25 -8.56
C LYS A 91 7.97 24.20 -9.10
N ILE A 92 7.61 23.02 -9.60
CA ILE A 92 6.28 22.69 -10.10
C ILE A 92 5.79 21.51 -9.26
N VAL A 93 4.83 21.74 -8.39
CA VAL A 93 4.35 20.72 -7.47
C VAL A 93 3.19 19.95 -8.10
N VAL A 94 3.42 18.67 -8.34
CA VAL A 94 2.45 17.75 -8.95
C VAL A 94 1.98 16.75 -7.91
N PHE A 95 0.72 16.84 -7.51
CA PHE A 95 0.10 15.88 -6.61
C PHE A 95 -0.50 14.71 -7.39
N GLN A 96 -0.41 13.52 -6.81
CA GLN A 96 -1.17 12.35 -7.22
C GLN A 96 -1.92 11.76 -6.01
N THR A 97 -3.20 11.38 -6.17
CA THR A 97 -4.04 10.95 -5.05
C THR A 97 -4.51 9.52 -5.21
N ALA A 98 -4.24 8.68 -4.20
CA ALA A 98 -4.67 7.29 -4.19
C ALA A 98 -6.20 7.14 -4.01
N PRO A 99 -6.82 6.05 -4.55
CA PRO A 99 -8.29 5.88 -4.55
C PRO A 99 -8.91 5.93 -3.14
N ALA A 100 -8.26 5.37 -2.14
CA ALA A 100 -8.79 5.33 -0.79
C ALA A 100 -8.79 6.69 -0.06
N VAL A 101 -8.07 7.70 -0.54
CA VAL A 101 -8.06 9.04 0.07
C VAL A 101 -9.43 9.71 -0.07
N ARG A 102 -10.05 9.61 -1.25
CA ARG A 102 -11.35 10.25 -1.56
C ARG A 102 -12.54 9.67 -0.83
N VAL A 103 -12.40 8.49 -0.21
CA VAL A 103 -13.44 7.86 0.61
C VAL A 103 -13.13 7.90 2.11
N GLY A 104 -11.99 8.47 2.50
CA GLY A 104 -11.59 8.63 3.90
C GLY A 104 -11.46 10.07 4.36
N LEU A 105 -11.01 10.98 3.47
CA LEU A 105 -10.70 12.36 3.83
C LEU A 105 -11.88 13.11 4.49
N GLY A 106 -13.10 12.90 4.01
CA GLY A 106 -14.30 13.55 4.53
C GLY A 106 -14.57 13.27 6.01
N GLU A 107 -14.17 12.09 6.51
CA GLU A 107 -14.34 11.71 7.92
C GLU A 107 -13.57 12.64 8.89
N GLU A 108 -12.44 13.18 8.45
CA GLU A 108 -11.65 14.16 9.22
C GLU A 108 -12.35 15.51 9.35
N PHE A 109 -13.39 15.76 8.56
CA PHE A 109 -14.20 16.96 8.55
C PHE A 109 -15.65 16.71 8.99
N GLY A 110 -15.91 15.53 9.59
CA GLY A 110 -17.19 15.20 10.21
C GLY A 110 -18.23 14.59 9.26
N LEU A 111 -17.85 14.23 8.02
CA LEU A 111 -18.71 13.50 7.12
C LEU A 111 -18.77 12.03 7.51
N ASP A 112 -19.81 11.33 7.07
CA ASP A 112 -19.98 9.91 7.30
C ASP A 112 -18.86 9.09 6.62
N ALA A 113 -18.51 7.96 7.24
CA ALA A 113 -17.51 7.05 6.70
C ALA A 113 -17.88 6.62 5.27
N GLY A 114 -16.89 6.66 4.38
CA GLY A 114 -17.08 6.29 2.98
C GLY A 114 -17.71 7.39 2.11
N THR A 115 -17.98 8.58 2.65
CA THR A 115 -18.43 9.71 1.80
C THR A 115 -17.40 9.99 0.72
N PHE A 116 -17.84 9.99 -0.54
CA PHE A 116 -16.96 10.22 -1.70
C PHE A 116 -16.73 11.72 -1.88
N VAL A 117 -15.50 12.18 -1.71
CA VAL A 117 -15.13 13.62 -1.69
C VAL A 117 -14.05 13.98 -2.72
N GLU A 118 -14.02 13.29 -3.86
CA GLU A 118 -13.00 13.48 -4.90
C GLU A 118 -12.85 14.94 -5.34
N GLY A 119 -13.95 15.58 -5.76
CA GLY A 119 -13.91 16.95 -6.23
C GLY A 119 -13.42 17.95 -5.17
N LYS A 120 -13.89 17.80 -3.92
CA LYS A 120 -13.41 18.62 -2.80
C LYS A 120 -11.94 18.34 -2.45
N MET A 121 -11.48 17.10 -2.55
CA MET A 121 -10.08 16.72 -2.35
C MET A 121 -9.18 17.40 -3.39
N VAL A 122 -9.56 17.38 -4.66
CA VAL A 122 -8.82 18.05 -5.74
C VAL A 122 -8.79 19.56 -5.52
N ALA A 123 -9.93 20.17 -5.19
CA ALA A 123 -10.03 21.59 -4.88
C ALA A 123 -9.15 21.99 -3.69
N ALA A 124 -9.10 21.15 -2.64
CA ALA A 124 -8.28 21.36 -1.47
C ALA A 124 -6.78 21.40 -1.83
N LEU A 125 -6.30 20.46 -2.64
CA LEU A 125 -4.90 20.40 -3.07
C LEU A 125 -4.51 21.60 -3.96
N ARG A 126 -5.42 22.05 -4.86
CA ARG A 126 -5.21 23.29 -5.63
C ARG A 126 -5.12 24.50 -4.71
N LYS A 127 -6.00 24.59 -3.71
CA LYS A 127 -5.99 25.70 -2.74
C LYS A 127 -4.75 25.72 -1.87
N LEU A 128 -4.13 24.56 -1.61
CA LEU A 128 -2.85 24.45 -0.94
C LEU A 128 -1.66 24.86 -1.82
N GLY A 129 -1.86 25.03 -3.12
CA GLY A 129 -0.85 25.50 -4.06
C GLY A 129 -0.25 24.42 -4.97
N GLY A 130 -0.95 23.29 -5.16
CA GLY A 130 -0.57 22.33 -6.19
C GLY A 130 -0.75 22.90 -7.60
N ASP A 131 0.28 22.80 -8.43
CA ASP A 131 0.25 23.25 -9.82
C ASP A 131 -0.56 22.28 -10.70
N TYR A 132 -0.40 20.98 -10.47
CA TYR A 132 -1.17 19.92 -11.13
C TYR A 132 -1.63 18.90 -10.11
N ILE A 133 -2.88 18.44 -10.28
CA ILE A 133 -3.49 17.41 -9.44
C ILE A 133 -3.93 16.25 -10.33
N LEU A 134 -3.26 15.11 -10.19
CA LEU A 134 -3.45 13.92 -11.00
C LEU A 134 -4.06 12.77 -10.19
N ASP A 135 -4.65 11.80 -10.89
CA ASP A 135 -5.29 10.65 -10.25
C ASP A 135 -4.35 9.43 -10.23
N THR A 136 -3.99 8.94 -9.06
CA THR A 136 -3.23 7.68 -8.94
C THR A 136 -4.00 6.46 -9.47
N ASN A 137 -5.32 6.56 -9.69
CA ASN A 137 -6.08 5.50 -10.36
C ASN A 137 -5.59 5.28 -11.81
N PHE A 138 -5.08 6.33 -12.47
CA PHE A 138 -4.37 6.19 -13.75
C PHE A 138 -3.09 5.34 -13.59
N GLY A 139 -2.33 5.57 -12.51
CA GLY A 139 -1.19 4.73 -12.16
C GLY A 139 -1.58 3.29 -11.85
N ALA A 140 -2.78 3.08 -11.27
CA ALA A 140 -3.31 1.74 -11.04
C ALA A 140 -3.65 1.04 -12.36
N ASP A 141 -4.21 1.76 -13.35
CA ASP A 141 -4.41 1.21 -14.68
C ASP A 141 -3.09 0.80 -15.34
N MET A 142 -2.01 1.59 -15.21
CA MET A 142 -0.67 1.18 -15.66
C MET A 142 -0.19 -0.10 -14.96
N THR A 143 -0.33 -0.16 -13.62
CA THR A 143 0.06 -1.34 -12.85
C THR A 143 -0.68 -2.58 -13.32
N ILE A 144 -1.98 -2.48 -13.58
CA ILE A 144 -2.79 -3.60 -14.07
C ILE A 144 -2.36 -4.05 -15.47
N MET A 145 -2.04 -3.11 -16.35
CA MET A 145 -1.56 -3.47 -17.69
C MET A 145 -0.26 -4.29 -17.64
N GLU A 146 0.69 -3.90 -16.80
CA GLU A 146 1.95 -4.63 -16.61
C GLU A 146 1.75 -5.93 -15.84
N GLU A 147 1.06 -5.91 -14.70
CA GLU A 147 0.89 -7.06 -13.81
C GLU A 147 0.04 -8.17 -14.43
N ALA A 148 -1.05 -7.82 -15.15
CA ALA A 148 -1.86 -8.80 -15.88
C ALA A 148 -1.11 -9.39 -17.08
N SER A 149 -0.29 -8.59 -17.77
CA SER A 149 0.55 -9.07 -18.86
C SER A 149 1.65 -10.02 -18.35
N GLU A 150 2.30 -9.67 -17.24
CA GLU A 150 3.26 -10.53 -16.56
C GLU A 150 2.63 -11.86 -16.11
N LEU A 151 1.42 -11.82 -15.52
CA LEU A 151 0.69 -13.02 -15.13
C LEU A 151 0.39 -13.93 -16.32
N LEU A 152 -0.14 -13.36 -17.40
CA LEU A 152 -0.41 -14.15 -18.63
C LEU A 152 0.87 -14.81 -19.18
N GLU A 153 1.99 -14.09 -19.20
CA GLU A 153 3.27 -14.63 -19.61
C GLU A 153 3.73 -15.77 -18.69
N ARG A 154 3.59 -15.62 -17.37
CA ARG A 154 3.93 -16.67 -16.39
C ARG A 154 3.04 -17.92 -16.54
N VAL A 155 1.74 -17.74 -16.75
CA VAL A 155 0.77 -18.84 -16.93
C VAL A 155 0.97 -19.58 -18.25
N ILE A 156 1.44 -18.91 -19.31
CA ILE A 156 1.70 -19.54 -20.61
C ILE A 156 3.04 -20.27 -20.60
N ASN A 157 4.05 -19.73 -19.92
CA ASN A 157 5.39 -20.29 -19.88
C ASN A 157 5.52 -21.28 -18.70
N SER A 158 5.63 -22.56 -19.01
CA SER A 158 5.71 -23.64 -18.01
C SER A 158 6.93 -23.58 -17.07
N ASP A 159 7.97 -22.82 -17.43
CA ASP A 159 9.18 -22.66 -16.63
C ASP A 159 9.10 -21.44 -15.68
N SER A 160 7.99 -20.70 -15.71
CA SER A 160 7.78 -19.54 -14.86
C SER A 160 7.40 -19.91 -13.43
N VAL A 161 7.75 -19.02 -12.48
CA VAL A 161 7.47 -19.22 -11.05
C VAL A 161 6.05 -18.78 -10.73
N LEU A 162 5.23 -19.71 -10.22
CA LEU A 162 3.88 -19.48 -9.70
C LEU A 162 3.81 -19.92 -8.21
N PRO A 163 2.88 -19.37 -7.41
CA PRO A 163 1.95 -18.30 -7.77
C PRO A 163 2.66 -16.97 -8.02
N GLN A 164 2.07 -16.09 -8.84
CA GLN A 164 2.44 -14.69 -8.83
C GLN A 164 1.73 -14.01 -7.67
N PHE A 165 2.48 -13.31 -6.80
CA PHE A 165 1.91 -12.42 -5.78
C PHE A 165 1.88 -10.98 -6.30
N THR A 166 0.82 -10.25 -6.00
CA THR A 166 0.83 -8.79 -6.21
C THR A 166 1.94 -8.11 -5.40
N SER A 167 2.50 -7.02 -5.89
CA SER A 167 3.60 -6.29 -5.24
C SER A 167 3.29 -4.81 -4.95
N CYS A 168 2.09 -4.34 -5.26
CA CYS A 168 1.72 -2.93 -5.08
C CYS A 168 1.62 -2.47 -3.61
N CYS A 169 1.61 -3.39 -2.63
CA CYS A 169 1.58 -3.10 -1.20
C CYS A 169 2.99 -3.12 -0.59
N PRO A 170 3.64 -1.96 -0.30
CA PRO A 170 5.02 -1.93 0.18
C PRO A 170 5.23 -2.54 1.57
N ALA A 171 4.19 -2.55 2.41
CA ALA A 171 4.25 -3.22 3.70
C ALA A 171 4.28 -4.75 3.53
N TRP A 172 3.56 -5.30 2.57
CA TRP A 172 3.64 -6.69 2.16
C TRP A 172 5.01 -7.03 1.58
N VAL A 173 5.48 -6.21 0.63
CA VAL A 173 6.81 -6.41 0.02
C VAL A 173 7.89 -6.48 1.09
N LYS A 174 7.95 -5.50 2.02
CA LYS A 174 8.93 -5.54 3.11
C LYS A 174 8.72 -6.73 4.05
N PHE A 175 7.48 -7.14 4.26
CA PHE A 175 7.18 -8.35 5.06
C PHE A 175 7.70 -9.61 4.37
N ALA A 176 7.52 -9.75 3.06
CA ALA A 176 8.08 -10.85 2.28
C ALA A 176 9.62 -10.82 2.29
N GLU A 177 10.22 -9.68 2.00
CA GLU A 177 11.68 -9.49 2.04
C GLU A 177 12.31 -9.93 3.38
N THR A 178 11.58 -9.72 4.48
CA THR A 178 12.08 -10.02 5.82
C THR A 178 11.77 -11.45 6.27
N PHE A 179 10.52 -11.90 6.11
CA PHE A 179 10.04 -13.15 6.73
C PHE A 179 9.85 -14.31 5.75
N TYR A 180 9.76 -14.03 4.45
CA TYR A 180 9.49 -15.01 3.38
C TYR A 180 10.34 -14.72 2.13
N PRO A 181 11.70 -14.61 2.27
CA PRO A 181 12.56 -14.27 1.14
C PRO A 181 12.51 -15.30 0.01
N GLU A 182 12.04 -16.52 0.28
CA GLU A 182 11.82 -17.56 -0.73
C GLU A 182 10.71 -17.21 -1.72
N PHE A 183 9.80 -16.29 -1.38
CA PHE A 183 8.75 -15.82 -2.28
C PHE A 183 9.13 -14.57 -3.10
N LEU A 184 10.35 -14.04 -2.97
CA LEU A 184 10.77 -12.89 -3.77
C LEU A 184 10.69 -13.15 -5.30
N PRO A 185 11.05 -14.35 -5.80
CA PRO A 185 10.85 -14.66 -7.22
C PRO A 185 9.39 -14.75 -7.65
N ASN A 186 8.48 -14.93 -6.69
CA ASN A 186 7.05 -15.03 -6.93
C ASN A 186 6.35 -13.66 -6.98
N LEU A 187 6.97 -12.60 -6.45
CA LEU A 187 6.39 -11.26 -6.51
C LEU A 187 6.30 -10.78 -7.96
N SER A 188 5.20 -10.13 -8.31
CA SER A 188 5.12 -9.36 -9.54
C SER A 188 6.22 -8.29 -9.53
N THR A 189 6.92 -8.14 -10.63
CA THR A 189 7.95 -7.10 -10.76
C THR A 189 7.36 -5.73 -11.08
N ALA A 190 6.06 -5.65 -11.41
CA ALA A 190 5.35 -4.41 -11.65
C ALA A 190 5.40 -3.50 -10.41
N LYS A 191 5.80 -2.25 -10.59
CA LYS A 191 5.79 -1.23 -9.52
C LYS A 191 4.37 -0.93 -9.07
N SER A 192 4.23 -0.35 -7.90
CA SER A 192 2.93 0.13 -7.41
C SER A 192 2.43 1.34 -8.20
N PRO A 193 1.11 1.66 -8.16
CA PRO A 193 0.54 2.80 -8.88
C PRO A 193 1.29 4.12 -8.71
N ILE A 194 1.65 4.49 -7.48
CA ILE A 194 2.40 5.74 -7.26
C ILE A 194 3.82 5.68 -7.85
N ALA A 195 4.44 4.49 -7.78
CA ALA A 195 5.80 4.28 -8.26
C ALA A 195 5.87 4.10 -9.79
N MET A 196 4.76 3.85 -10.47
CA MET A 196 4.63 3.94 -11.92
C MET A 196 4.27 5.34 -12.39
N GLN A 197 3.35 5.99 -11.69
CA GLN A 197 2.86 7.30 -12.10
C GLN A 197 3.92 8.40 -11.93
N ALA A 198 4.69 8.39 -10.85
CA ALA A 198 5.67 9.45 -10.59
C ALA A 198 6.78 9.55 -11.65
N PRO A 199 7.47 8.47 -12.06
CA PRO A 199 8.40 8.56 -13.17
C PRO A 199 7.72 8.95 -14.48
N THR A 200 6.46 8.53 -14.72
CA THR A 200 5.70 8.95 -15.91
C THR A 200 5.36 10.44 -15.86
N GLN A 201 5.12 11.02 -14.66
CA GLN A 201 4.97 12.48 -14.48
C GLN A 201 6.25 13.23 -14.85
N LYS A 202 7.39 12.73 -14.42
CA LYS A 202 8.70 13.37 -14.68
C LYS A 202 9.25 13.10 -16.08
N THR A 203 8.61 12.23 -16.88
CA THR A 203 9.02 11.92 -18.25
C THR A 203 7.93 12.28 -19.24
N TYR A 204 7.02 11.38 -19.55
CA TYR A 204 5.96 11.58 -20.54
C TYR A 204 5.12 12.85 -20.30
N PHE A 205 4.62 13.03 -19.07
CA PHE A 205 3.81 14.22 -18.74
C PHE A 205 4.64 15.50 -18.88
N ALA A 206 5.87 15.52 -18.36
CA ALA A 206 6.77 16.67 -18.48
C ALA A 206 7.02 17.04 -19.96
N GLU A 207 7.31 16.06 -20.82
CA GLU A 207 7.53 16.27 -22.26
C GLU A 207 6.26 16.80 -22.93
N LYS A 208 5.08 16.22 -22.65
CA LYS A 208 3.81 16.63 -23.26
C LYS A 208 3.39 18.03 -22.84
N MET A 209 3.67 18.42 -21.61
CA MET A 209 3.32 19.73 -21.05
C MET A 209 4.41 20.79 -21.29
N GLY A 210 5.57 20.39 -21.85
CA GLY A 210 6.73 21.29 -22.06
C GLY A 210 7.35 21.78 -20.76
N LEU A 211 7.36 20.94 -19.71
CA LEU A 211 7.90 21.24 -18.39
C LEU A 211 9.34 20.72 -18.26
N ASP A 212 10.15 21.42 -17.47
CA ASP A 212 11.46 20.89 -17.07
C ASP A 212 11.28 19.88 -15.93
N ALA A 213 11.59 18.61 -16.19
CA ALA A 213 11.48 17.52 -15.22
C ALA A 213 12.23 17.78 -13.91
N LYS A 214 13.33 18.57 -13.93
CA LYS A 214 14.10 18.95 -12.74
C LYS A 214 13.37 19.92 -11.82
N GLN A 215 12.37 20.61 -12.33
CA GLN A 215 11.51 21.50 -11.54
C GLN A 215 10.33 20.77 -10.92
N ILE A 216 9.98 19.58 -11.42
CA ILE A 216 8.84 18.82 -10.92
C ILE A 216 9.15 18.22 -9.54
N VAL A 217 8.30 18.51 -8.58
CA VAL A 217 8.22 17.87 -7.26
C VAL A 217 6.97 17.00 -7.23
N ALA A 218 7.16 15.70 -7.31
CA ALA A 218 6.09 14.70 -7.31
C ALA A 218 5.70 14.35 -5.87
N VAL A 219 4.44 14.63 -5.50
CA VAL A 219 3.90 14.39 -4.15
C VAL A 219 2.77 13.38 -4.21
N ALA A 220 2.94 12.25 -3.52
CA ALA A 220 1.90 11.24 -3.40
C ALA A 220 1.04 11.47 -2.15
N VAL A 221 -0.28 11.55 -2.32
CA VAL A 221 -1.26 11.58 -1.23
C VAL A 221 -1.90 10.20 -1.12
N THR A 222 -1.66 9.51 0.01
CA THR A 222 -1.97 8.09 0.13
C THR A 222 -2.63 7.74 1.47
N PRO A 223 -3.34 6.61 1.57
CA PRO A 223 -3.83 6.09 2.86
C PRO A 223 -2.73 5.36 3.66
N CYS A 224 -1.50 5.31 3.15
CA CYS A 224 -0.49 4.32 3.53
C CYS A 224 0.81 4.97 4.01
N THR A 225 1.24 4.64 5.22
CA THR A 225 2.53 5.12 5.75
C THR A 225 3.74 4.37 5.17
N ALA A 226 3.55 3.10 4.72
CA ALA A 226 4.63 2.33 4.12
C ALA A 226 5.07 2.88 2.74
N LYS A 227 4.26 3.72 2.10
CA LYS A 227 4.64 4.44 0.88
C LYS A 227 5.82 5.40 1.12
N LYS A 228 5.97 5.95 2.34
CA LYS A 228 7.15 6.75 2.72
C LYS A 228 8.45 5.92 2.66
N PHE A 229 8.39 4.63 2.94
CA PHE A 229 9.51 3.71 2.77
C PHE A 229 9.71 3.35 1.30
N GLU A 230 8.64 3.02 0.56
CA GLU A 230 8.72 2.63 -0.84
C GLU A 230 9.41 3.69 -1.70
N ILE A 231 9.03 4.96 -1.57
CA ILE A 231 9.61 6.06 -2.37
C ILE A 231 11.08 6.36 -2.03
N ARG A 232 11.65 5.73 -1.01
CA ARG A 232 13.05 5.86 -0.60
C ARG A 232 13.90 4.64 -0.94
N ARG A 233 13.32 3.63 -1.61
CA ARG A 233 14.07 2.48 -2.12
C ARG A 233 14.98 2.94 -3.25
N ASP A 234 16.16 2.33 -3.34
CA ASP A 234 17.20 2.76 -4.31
C ASP A 234 16.76 2.54 -5.76
N GLU A 235 15.93 1.51 -5.99
CA GLU A 235 15.39 1.15 -7.32
C GLU A 235 14.23 2.06 -7.78
N MET A 236 13.78 3.02 -6.96
CA MET A 236 12.74 3.98 -7.34
C MET A 236 13.37 5.26 -7.93
N ASN A 237 14.08 5.09 -9.05
CA ASN A 237 14.93 6.11 -9.70
C ASN A 237 14.81 6.15 -11.23
N SER A 238 13.74 5.61 -11.81
CA SER A 238 13.56 5.53 -13.27
C SER A 238 13.66 6.88 -13.98
N SER A 239 13.18 7.96 -13.33
CA SER A 239 13.31 9.33 -13.85
C SER A 239 14.77 9.78 -13.90
N ALA A 240 15.57 9.42 -12.87
CA ALA A 240 16.99 9.73 -12.80
C ALA A 240 17.76 9.08 -13.95
N GLU A 241 17.46 7.83 -14.22
CA GLU A 241 18.07 7.08 -15.31
C GLU A 241 17.64 7.61 -16.69
N TYR A 242 16.34 7.94 -16.84
CA TYR A 242 15.81 8.48 -18.10
C TYR A 242 16.47 9.82 -18.50
N TRP A 243 16.68 10.72 -17.53
CA TRP A 243 17.23 12.06 -17.78
C TRP A 243 18.74 12.17 -17.54
N ASP A 244 19.42 11.10 -17.10
CA ASP A 244 20.81 11.11 -16.64
C ASP A 244 21.05 12.18 -15.55
N VAL A 245 20.17 12.16 -14.52
CA VAL A 245 20.19 13.09 -13.38
C VAL A 245 20.15 12.28 -12.08
N PRO A 246 21.30 11.83 -11.56
CA PRO A 246 21.38 10.87 -10.45
C PRO A 246 20.68 11.29 -9.15
N GLU A 247 20.53 12.59 -8.90
CA GLU A 247 19.85 13.13 -7.72
C GLU A 247 18.33 13.19 -7.85
N MET A 248 17.78 12.96 -9.05
CA MET A 248 16.34 12.99 -9.28
C MET A 248 15.69 11.77 -8.64
N ARG A 249 14.60 11.97 -7.90
CA ARG A 249 13.75 10.92 -7.39
C ARG A 249 12.49 10.79 -8.24
N ASP A 250 11.94 9.59 -8.33
CA ASP A 250 10.64 9.39 -8.99
C ASP A 250 9.55 10.13 -8.20
N THR A 251 9.36 9.76 -6.93
CA THR A 251 8.46 10.45 -5.99
C THR A 251 9.30 11.18 -4.94
N ASP A 252 9.07 12.48 -4.77
CA ASP A 252 9.84 13.28 -3.83
C ASP A 252 9.28 13.16 -2.41
N TYR A 253 7.96 13.25 -2.24
CA TYR A 253 7.30 13.23 -0.94
C TYR A 253 6.03 12.36 -0.94
N CYS A 254 5.69 11.86 0.25
CA CYS A 254 4.47 11.11 0.47
C CYS A 254 3.76 11.60 1.74
N ILE A 255 2.56 12.14 1.61
CA ILE A 255 1.71 12.53 2.72
C ILE A 255 0.49 11.61 2.82
N THR A 256 0.00 11.40 4.05
CA THR A 256 -1.15 10.55 4.28
C THR A 256 -2.46 11.34 4.27
N THR A 257 -3.60 10.61 4.20
CA THR A 257 -4.94 11.23 4.33
C THR A 257 -5.04 12.08 5.62
N ARG A 258 -4.53 11.57 6.76
CA ARG A 258 -4.53 12.32 8.02
C ARG A 258 -3.59 13.54 8.00
N GLU A 259 -2.42 13.42 7.35
CA GLU A 259 -1.51 14.55 7.20
C GLU A 259 -2.15 15.64 6.34
N LEU A 260 -2.79 15.28 5.22
CA LEU A 260 -3.53 16.23 4.38
C LEU A 260 -4.62 16.95 5.20
N ALA A 261 -5.42 16.22 5.96
CA ALA A 261 -6.47 16.83 6.79
C ALA A 261 -5.90 17.76 7.88
N LYS A 262 -4.77 17.37 8.50
CA LYS A 262 -4.06 18.23 9.47
C LYS A 262 -3.57 19.52 8.81
N TRP A 263 -3.03 19.40 7.61
CA TRP A 263 -2.53 20.54 6.83
C TRP A 263 -3.67 21.50 6.47
N LEU A 264 -4.77 20.99 5.92
CA LEU A 264 -5.96 21.80 5.60
C LEU A 264 -6.48 22.58 6.83
N ARG A 265 -6.52 21.94 8.00
CA ARG A 265 -6.91 22.61 9.24
C ARG A 265 -5.90 23.69 9.68
N ALA A 266 -4.61 23.45 9.50
CA ALA A 266 -3.56 24.41 9.84
C ALA A 266 -3.58 25.66 8.95
N GLU A 267 -4.01 25.53 7.69
CA GLU A 267 -4.20 26.64 6.75
C GLU A 267 -5.62 27.25 6.84
N GLU A 268 -6.40 26.86 7.84
CA GLU A 268 -7.77 27.36 8.06
C GLU A 268 -8.69 27.19 6.81
N ILE A 269 -8.44 26.15 5.99
CA ILE A 269 -9.26 25.84 4.84
C ILE A 269 -10.53 25.13 5.32
N ASN A 270 -11.67 25.80 5.17
CA ASN A 270 -12.96 25.19 5.46
C ASN A 270 -13.30 24.20 4.33
N PHE A 271 -13.35 22.91 4.67
CA PHE A 271 -13.58 21.84 3.70
C PHE A 271 -15.01 21.87 3.12
N ASP A 272 -15.99 22.31 3.91
CA ASP A 272 -17.38 22.39 3.46
C ASP A 272 -17.59 23.46 2.39
N ASP A 273 -16.82 24.55 2.44
CA ASP A 273 -16.91 25.67 1.51
C ASP A 273 -16.19 25.41 0.16
N LEU A 274 -15.48 24.28 0.04
CA LEU A 274 -14.80 23.95 -1.21
C LEU A 274 -15.82 23.56 -2.30
N GLU A 275 -15.73 24.20 -3.45
CA GLU A 275 -16.40 23.76 -4.66
C GLU A 275 -15.62 22.61 -5.32
N ASP A 276 -16.32 21.65 -5.91
CA ASP A 276 -15.68 20.52 -6.57
C ASP A 276 -14.79 20.97 -7.74
N SER A 277 -13.62 20.35 -7.85
CA SER A 277 -12.68 20.53 -8.95
C SER A 277 -12.35 19.18 -9.57
N ALA A 278 -11.98 19.18 -10.85
CA ALA A 278 -11.56 17.97 -11.56
C ALA A 278 -10.04 17.81 -11.52
N PHE A 279 -9.57 16.58 -11.70
CA PHE A 279 -8.15 16.31 -11.98
C PHE A 279 -7.71 17.01 -13.26
N ASP A 280 -6.40 17.26 -13.36
CA ASP A 280 -5.81 17.80 -14.59
C ASP A 280 -5.79 16.71 -15.68
N PRO A 281 -6.00 17.09 -16.96
CA PRO A 281 -6.01 16.13 -18.06
C PRO A 281 -4.64 15.48 -18.27
N LEU A 282 -4.62 14.44 -19.08
CA LEU A 282 -3.51 13.63 -19.51
C LEU A 282 -3.17 12.44 -18.59
N MET A 283 -3.39 12.56 -17.26
CA MET A 283 -3.22 11.47 -16.29
C MET A 283 -4.26 11.61 -15.16
N GLY A 284 -5.42 12.12 -15.49
CA GLY A 284 -6.52 12.38 -14.56
C GLY A 284 -7.74 11.49 -14.78
N GLU A 285 -7.79 10.69 -15.85
CA GLU A 285 -8.89 9.77 -16.14
C GLU A 285 -8.47 8.33 -15.89
N ALA A 286 -9.34 7.55 -15.22
CA ALA A 286 -9.06 6.18 -14.84
C ALA A 286 -10.25 5.26 -15.08
N SER A 287 -9.97 3.95 -15.17
CA SER A 287 -10.99 2.92 -15.25
C SER A 287 -11.58 2.57 -13.88
N GLY A 288 -12.71 1.85 -13.91
CA GLY A 288 -13.29 1.23 -12.71
C GLY A 288 -12.30 0.29 -12.01
N GLY A 289 -11.48 -0.44 -12.78
CA GLY A 289 -10.39 -1.26 -12.26
C GLY A 289 -9.40 -0.47 -11.40
N GLY A 290 -8.99 0.72 -11.87
CA GLY A 290 -8.13 1.63 -11.09
C GLY A 290 -8.80 2.12 -9.81
N ILE A 291 -10.11 2.39 -9.84
CA ILE A 291 -10.87 2.88 -8.67
C ILE A 291 -10.94 1.84 -7.57
N ILE A 292 -11.27 0.57 -7.89
CA ILE A 292 -11.41 -0.50 -6.88
C ILE A 292 -10.09 -0.98 -6.30
N PHE A 293 -8.96 -0.55 -6.83
CA PHE A 293 -7.62 -0.91 -6.38
C PHE A 293 -7.39 -0.65 -4.89
N GLY A 294 -8.15 0.26 -4.30
CA GLY A 294 -8.11 0.56 -2.86
C GLY A 294 -8.71 -0.53 -1.96
N ASN A 295 -9.46 -1.48 -2.51
CA ASN A 295 -10.17 -2.52 -1.78
C ASN A 295 -9.41 -3.85 -1.79
N THR A 296 -9.60 -4.68 -0.75
CA THR A 296 -9.16 -6.08 -0.84
C THR A 296 -9.96 -6.82 -1.89
N GLY A 297 -9.29 -7.58 -2.74
CA GLY A 297 -9.85 -8.23 -3.92
C GLY A 297 -9.96 -7.32 -5.14
N GLY A 298 -9.76 -5.99 -4.98
CA GLY A 298 -9.90 -5.03 -6.07
C GLY A 298 -8.77 -5.09 -7.09
N VAL A 299 -7.53 -5.33 -6.64
CA VAL A 299 -6.39 -5.53 -7.55
C VAL A 299 -6.57 -6.82 -8.34
N MET A 300 -6.96 -7.90 -7.64
CA MET A 300 -7.29 -9.19 -8.25
C MET A 300 -8.36 -9.03 -9.33
N GLU A 301 -9.46 -8.35 -9.00
CA GLU A 301 -10.57 -8.14 -9.92
C GLU A 301 -10.13 -7.31 -11.14
N ALA A 302 -9.40 -6.24 -10.93
CA ALA A 302 -8.87 -5.41 -12.02
C ALA A 302 -7.90 -6.18 -12.91
N ALA A 303 -6.97 -6.96 -12.31
CA ALA A 303 -6.03 -7.79 -13.06
C ALA A 303 -6.74 -8.88 -13.88
N MET A 304 -7.75 -9.54 -13.31
CA MET A 304 -8.50 -10.56 -14.04
C MET A 304 -9.37 -9.98 -15.15
N ARG A 305 -9.98 -8.80 -14.96
CA ARG A 305 -10.67 -8.07 -16.03
C ARG A 305 -9.73 -7.78 -17.21
N ALA A 306 -8.52 -7.29 -16.93
CA ALA A 306 -7.51 -7.01 -17.94
C ALA A 306 -6.96 -8.29 -18.59
N ALA A 307 -6.60 -9.30 -17.81
CA ALA A 307 -6.10 -10.57 -18.31
C ALA A 307 -7.13 -11.27 -19.22
N TYR A 308 -8.41 -11.25 -18.85
CA TYR A 308 -9.49 -11.79 -19.68
C TYR A 308 -9.53 -11.07 -21.03
N LYS A 309 -9.52 -9.74 -21.03
CA LYS A 309 -9.56 -8.95 -22.26
C LYS A 309 -8.31 -9.11 -23.12
N LEU A 310 -7.13 -9.12 -22.52
CA LEU A 310 -5.88 -9.34 -23.23
C LEU A 310 -5.80 -10.75 -23.90
N ALA A 311 -6.36 -11.75 -23.23
CA ALA A 311 -6.33 -13.12 -23.73
C ALA A 311 -7.42 -13.44 -24.75
N THR A 312 -8.62 -12.85 -24.62
CA THR A 312 -9.81 -13.19 -25.44
C THR A 312 -10.20 -12.12 -26.42
N GLY A 313 -9.80 -10.86 -26.18
CA GLY A 313 -10.28 -9.68 -26.93
C GLY A 313 -11.68 -9.20 -26.52
N GLU A 314 -12.32 -9.87 -25.54
CA GLU A 314 -13.68 -9.57 -25.11
C GLU A 314 -13.67 -8.96 -23.69
N ASP A 315 -14.75 -8.24 -23.35
CA ASP A 315 -14.93 -7.71 -22.00
C ASP A 315 -15.20 -8.82 -20.99
N ALA A 316 -14.59 -8.69 -19.81
CA ALA A 316 -14.79 -9.63 -18.74
C ALA A 316 -16.25 -9.62 -18.23
N PRO A 317 -16.89 -10.80 -18.07
CA PRO A 317 -18.22 -10.85 -17.50
C PRO A 317 -18.21 -10.40 -16.02
N SER A 318 -19.29 -9.78 -15.56
CA SER A 318 -19.42 -9.31 -14.17
C SER A 318 -19.33 -10.43 -13.12
N THR A 319 -19.50 -11.68 -13.55
CA THR A 319 -19.40 -12.89 -12.72
C THR A 319 -18.06 -13.60 -12.86
N LEU A 320 -17.04 -12.94 -13.43
CA LEU A 320 -15.74 -13.55 -13.72
C LEU A 320 -15.08 -14.15 -12.47
N ILE A 321 -15.21 -13.49 -11.32
CA ILE A 321 -14.57 -13.92 -10.07
C ILE A 321 -15.62 -14.21 -9.01
N PRO A 322 -16.06 -15.47 -8.86
CA PRO A 322 -16.97 -15.89 -7.80
C PRO A 322 -16.18 -16.16 -6.50
N PHE A 323 -15.72 -15.12 -5.81
CA PHE A 323 -14.98 -15.29 -4.56
C PHE A 323 -15.75 -16.04 -3.50
N GLU A 324 -15.11 -17.05 -2.91
CA GLU A 324 -15.59 -17.79 -1.74
C GLU A 324 -14.65 -17.57 -0.54
N GLU A 325 -15.24 -17.45 0.65
CA GLU A 325 -14.46 -17.35 1.90
C GLU A 325 -13.79 -18.68 2.21
N ILE A 326 -12.48 -18.65 2.48
CA ILE A 326 -11.75 -19.87 2.89
C ILE A 326 -12.16 -20.22 4.31
N ARG A 327 -12.72 -21.40 4.50
CA ARG A 327 -13.27 -21.85 5.77
C ARG A 327 -12.25 -21.78 6.91
N GLY A 328 -12.58 -21.02 7.94
CA GLY A 328 -11.75 -20.85 9.14
C GLY A 328 -10.63 -19.84 8.99
N MET A 329 -10.53 -19.12 7.86
CA MET A 329 -9.55 -18.07 7.62
C MET A 329 -10.24 -16.72 7.40
N ASP A 330 -10.33 -15.91 8.46
CA ASP A 330 -10.79 -14.51 8.34
C ASP A 330 -9.82 -13.73 7.44
N GLY A 331 -10.37 -13.04 6.43
CA GLY A 331 -9.62 -12.19 5.52
C GLY A 331 -8.87 -12.89 4.39
N ALA A 332 -9.22 -14.13 4.06
CA ALA A 332 -8.76 -14.84 2.88
C ALA A 332 -9.94 -15.38 2.07
N ARG A 333 -9.95 -15.11 0.77
CA ARG A 333 -10.95 -15.56 -0.20
C ARG A 333 -10.26 -16.17 -1.39
N GLU A 334 -10.88 -17.14 -2.03
CA GLU A 334 -10.37 -17.80 -3.23
C GLU A 334 -11.44 -17.88 -4.33
N ALA A 335 -11.02 -18.10 -5.57
CA ALA A 335 -11.89 -18.32 -6.70
C ALA A 335 -11.18 -19.14 -7.77
N GLU A 336 -11.97 -19.84 -8.59
CA GLU A 336 -11.56 -20.34 -9.89
C GLU A 336 -12.03 -19.36 -10.96
N VAL A 337 -11.10 -18.91 -11.81
CA VAL A 337 -11.33 -17.94 -12.87
C VAL A 337 -11.02 -18.57 -14.21
N VAL A 338 -12.02 -18.62 -15.11
CA VAL A 338 -11.84 -19.18 -16.45
C VAL A 338 -11.51 -18.06 -17.43
N ILE A 339 -10.34 -18.18 -18.09
CA ILE A 339 -9.87 -17.24 -19.12
C ILE A 339 -9.53 -18.06 -20.37
N GLY A 340 -10.36 -17.97 -21.41
CA GLY A 340 -10.19 -18.79 -22.61
C GLY A 340 -10.33 -20.29 -22.30
N ASP A 341 -9.27 -21.05 -22.55
CA ASP A 341 -9.17 -22.49 -22.30
C ASP A 341 -8.49 -22.83 -20.94
N LYS A 342 -8.10 -21.83 -20.16
CA LYS A 342 -7.40 -22.00 -18.90
C LYS A 342 -8.32 -21.67 -17.70
N THR A 343 -8.18 -22.47 -16.64
CA THR A 343 -8.74 -22.18 -15.33
C THR A 343 -7.62 -21.77 -14.39
N LEU A 344 -7.71 -20.57 -13.81
CA LEU A 344 -6.76 -20.05 -12.85
C LEU A 344 -7.34 -20.19 -11.45
N HIS A 345 -6.54 -20.69 -10.51
CA HIS A 345 -6.86 -20.71 -9.10
C HIS A 345 -6.25 -19.46 -8.45
N VAL A 346 -7.10 -18.58 -7.91
CA VAL A 346 -6.69 -17.27 -7.41
C VAL A 346 -7.13 -17.05 -5.97
N ALA A 347 -6.37 -16.22 -5.22
CA ALA A 347 -6.73 -15.89 -3.85
C ALA A 347 -6.48 -14.40 -3.55
N ALA A 348 -7.31 -13.82 -2.69
CA ALA A 348 -7.13 -12.48 -2.15
C ALA A 348 -7.03 -12.54 -0.62
N VAL A 349 -5.92 -12.02 -0.07
CA VAL A 349 -5.63 -12.08 1.35
C VAL A 349 -5.35 -10.69 1.90
N HIS A 350 -5.99 -10.33 3.01
CA HIS A 350 -5.70 -9.08 3.69
C HIS A 350 -5.32 -9.27 5.17
N GLY A 351 -4.38 -8.42 5.65
CA GLY A 351 -3.77 -8.55 6.96
C GLY A 351 -2.60 -9.54 6.94
N THR A 352 -1.38 -9.06 7.22
CA THR A 352 -0.18 -9.92 7.17
C THR A 352 -0.20 -11.02 8.24
N GLY A 353 -0.93 -10.82 9.36
CA GLY A 353 -1.18 -11.88 10.33
C GLY A 353 -2.08 -13.00 9.78
N ASN A 354 -3.04 -12.67 8.91
CA ASN A 354 -3.87 -13.67 8.20
C ASN A 354 -3.07 -14.34 7.08
N LEU A 355 -2.24 -13.56 6.39
CA LEU A 355 -1.35 -14.10 5.36
C LEU A 355 -0.43 -15.21 5.89
N ARG A 356 0.11 -15.09 7.12
CA ARG A 356 0.89 -16.18 7.74
C ARG A 356 0.11 -17.47 7.79
N LYS A 357 -1.15 -17.41 8.27
CA LYS A 357 -2.03 -18.58 8.35
C LYS A 357 -2.36 -19.14 6.97
N PHE A 358 -2.58 -18.24 6.00
CA PHE A 358 -2.84 -18.63 4.61
C PHE A 358 -1.63 -19.36 3.99
N ILE A 359 -0.42 -18.83 4.16
CA ILE A 359 0.81 -19.49 3.67
C ILE A 359 1.01 -20.85 4.36
N ASP A 360 0.80 -20.93 5.69
CA ASP A 360 0.91 -22.18 6.42
C ASP A 360 -0.11 -23.22 5.92
N HIS A 361 -1.34 -22.80 5.66
CA HIS A 361 -2.38 -23.66 5.09
C HIS A 361 -2.06 -24.11 3.66
N MET A 362 -1.69 -23.18 2.80
CA MET A 362 -1.28 -23.47 1.42
C MET A 362 -0.18 -24.53 1.37
N ARG A 363 0.81 -24.43 2.28
CA ARG A 363 1.91 -25.40 2.38
C ARG A 363 1.47 -26.76 2.95
N ALA A 364 0.66 -26.74 4.00
CA ALA A 364 0.20 -27.96 4.68
C ALA A 364 -0.69 -28.82 3.78
N GLU A 365 -1.58 -28.19 3.02
CA GLU A 365 -2.51 -28.86 2.12
C GLU A 365 -1.97 -29.01 0.69
N ASN A 366 -0.77 -28.49 0.42
CA ASN A 366 -0.13 -28.46 -0.91
C ASN A 366 -1.05 -27.87 -1.99
N ILE A 367 -1.70 -26.73 -1.65
CA ILE A 367 -2.58 -26.02 -2.59
C ILE A 367 -1.76 -25.17 -3.53
N HIS A 368 -2.08 -25.25 -4.83
CA HIS A 368 -1.47 -24.43 -5.87
C HIS A 368 -2.40 -23.29 -6.27
N TYR A 369 -1.88 -22.08 -6.25
CA TYR A 369 -2.52 -20.89 -6.81
C TYR A 369 -1.71 -20.38 -7.97
N ASP A 370 -2.39 -19.72 -8.92
CA ASP A 370 -1.74 -19.03 -10.04
C ASP A 370 -1.46 -17.56 -9.69
N PHE A 371 -2.41 -16.89 -9.02
CA PHE A 371 -2.28 -15.49 -8.65
C PHE A 371 -2.84 -15.22 -7.25
N ILE A 372 -2.08 -14.49 -6.44
CA ILE A 372 -2.46 -14.17 -5.07
C ILE A 372 -2.33 -12.66 -4.84
N GLU A 373 -3.46 -12.01 -4.57
CA GLU A 373 -3.47 -10.63 -4.07
C GLU A 373 -3.13 -10.61 -2.58
N VAL A 374 -2.19 -9.75 -2.18
CA VAL A 374 -1.88 -9.52 -0.77
C VAL A 374 -1.97 -8.03 -0.42
N MET A 375 -2.87 -7.72 0.52
CA MET A 375 -2.97 -6.42 1.15
C MET A 375 -2.57 -6.50 2.62
N ALA A 376 -1.54 -5.76 3.06
CA ALA A 376 -1.10 -5.80 4.45
C ALA A 376 -2.16 -5.31 5.44
N CYS A 377 -3.00 -4.36 5.03
CA CYS A 377 -4.04 -3.77 5.89
C CYS A 377 -5.37 -4.50 5.77
N ARG A 378 -6.12 -4.61 6.90
CA ARG A 378 -7.47 -5.20 6.91
C ARG A 378 -8.42 -4.40 6.00
N GLY A 379 -9.04 -5.10 5.05
CA GLY A 379 -9.93 -4.53 4.04
C GLY A 379 -9.24 -3.88 2.84
N GLY A 380 -7.90 -3.87 2.80
CA GLY A 380 -7.10 -3.22 1.77
C GLY A 380 -6.65 -1.80 2.15
N CYS A 381 -6.34 -0.98 1.16
CA CYS A 381 -5.83 0.38 1.36
C CYS A 381 -6.83 1.33 2.05
N ILE A 382 -8.14 1.05 1.95
CA ILE A 382 -9.19 1.80 2.68
C ILE A 382 -9.05 1.67 4.20
N GLY A 383 -8.37 0.64 4.71
CA GLY A 383 -7.98 0.44 6.10
C GLY A 383 -6.53 0.82 6.40
N GLY A 384 -5.87 1.56 5.52
CA GLY A 384 -4.46 1.93 5.60
C GLY A 384 -4.08 2.69 6.87
N GLY A 385 -2.81 2.55 7.28
CA GLY A 385 -2.29 3.17 8.50
C GLY A 385 -2.33 4.70 8.54
N GLY A 386 -2.47 5.35 7.37
CA GLY A 386 -2.61 6.80 7.21
C GLY A 386 -4.07 7.30 7.05
N GLN A 387 -5.06 6.40 7.07
CA GLN A 387 -6.48 6.75 7.02
C GLN A 387 -6.98 7.34 8.34
N PRO A 388 -8.13 8.04 8.35
CA PRO A 388 -8.76 8.55 9.57
C PRO A 388 -8.90 7.48 10.65
N ARG A 389 -8.63 7.89 11.90
CA ARG A 389 -8.73 6.99 13.05
C ARG A 389 -10.17 6.75 13.42
N VAL A 390 -10.56 5.50 13.47
CA VAL A 390 -11.92 5.10 13.85
C VAL A 390 -11.86 4.31 15.15
N LYS A 391 -12.80 4.57 16.06
CA LYS A 391 -12.92 3.79 17.31
C LYS A 391 -13.13 2.32 16.98
N LEU A 392 -12.43 1.43 17.68
CA LEU A 392 -12.43 -0.02 17.42
C LEU A 392 -13.81 -0.64 17.13
N PRO A 393 -14.90 -0.36 17.91
CA PRO A 393 -16.19 -0.97 17.62
C PRO A 393 -16.81 -0.57 16.27
N MET A 394 -16.35 0.55 15.69
CA MET A 394 -16.85 1.08 14.42
C MET A 394 -15.88 0.87 13.24
N ALA A 395 -14.70 0.32 13.49
CA ALA A 395 -13.63 0.27 12.49
C ALA A 395 -14.01 -0.59 11.26
N ASP A 396 -14.65 -1.73 11.46
CA ASP A 396 -15.06 -2.59 10.35
C ASP A 396 -16.21 -1.96 9.55
N LYS A 397 -17.20 -1.34 10.22
CA LYS A 397 -18.27 -0.60 9.54
C LYS A 397 -17.75 0.54 8.68
N ALA A 398 -16.73 1.26 9.15
CA ALA A 398 -16.11 2.31 8.36
C ALA A 398 -15.38 1.76 7.14
N ARG A 399 -14.69 0.61 7.27
CA ARG A 399 -14.06 -0.08 6.14
C ARG A 399 -15.09 -0.54 5.12
N GLU A 400 -16.17 -1.18 5.57
CA GLU A 400 -17.29 -1.61 4.70
C GLU A 400 -17.88 -0.45 3.93
N ALA A 401 -18.12 0.70 4.58
CA ALA A 401 -18.66 1.89 3.93
C ALA A 401 -17.68 2.45 2.87
N ARG A 402 -16.40 2.50 3.17
CA ARG A 402 -15.36 2.94 2.22
C ARG A 402 -15.25 1.99 1.02
N ILE A 403 -15.31 0.67 1.25
CA ILE A 403 -15.33 -0.35 0.20
C ILE A 403 -16.54 -0.18 -0.70
N ALA A 404 -17.74 -0.09 -0.11
CA ALA A 404 -18.98 0.10 -0.84
C ALA A 404 -18.96 1.34 -1.73
N SER A 405 -18.38 2.45 -1.22
CA SER A 405 -18.25 3.69 -1.97
C SER A 405 -17.40 3.56 -3.24
N LEU A 406 -16.23 2.88 -3.15
CA LEU A 406 -15.38 2.65 -4.33
C LEU A 406 -16.05 1.72 -5.36
N TYR A 407 -16.74 0.66 -4.92
CA TYR A 407 -17.50 -0.20 -5.83
C TYR A 407 -18.71 0.51 -6.46
N THR A 408 -19.38 1.39 -5.71
CA THR A 408 -20.43 2.23 -6.27
C THR A 408 -19.86 3.09 -7.41
N ARG A 409 -18.70 3.73 -7.18
CA ARG A 409 -18.06 4.54 -8.19
C ARG A 409 -17.60 3.70 -9.40
N ASP A 410 -17.02 2.52 -9.21
CA ASP A 410 -16.73 1.59 -10.32
C ASP A 410 -17.99 1.30 -11.15
N SER A 411 -19.14 1.07 -10.48
CA SER A 411 -20.39 0.80 -11.19
C SER A 411 -20.89 1.97 -12.08
N GLU A 412 -20.54 3.21 -11.71
CA GLU A 412 -20.97 4.44 -12.39
C GLU A 412 -20.09 4.83 -13.59
N VAL A 413 -18.77 4.54 -13.54
CA VAL A 413 -17.86 4.92 -14.63
C VAL A 413 -18.06 4.04 -15.85
N ALA A 414 -17.88 4.63 -17.04
CA ALA A 414 -18.09 3.94 -18.32
C ALA A 414 -16.97 2.95 -18.63
N ILE A 415 -15.73 3.31 -18.33
CA ILE A 415 -14.53 2.49 -18.59
C ILE A 415 -14.35 1.51 -17.42
N LYS A 416 -14.50 0.21 -17.65
CA LYS A 416 -14.40 -0.84 -16.62
C LYS A 416 -13.02 -1.46 -16.50
N SER A 417 -12.35 -1.63 -17.62
CA SER A 417 -11.04 -2.25 -17.71
C SER A 417 -9.95 -1.24 -18.00
N SER A 418 -8.79 -1.41 -17.39
CA SER A 418 -7.59 -0.62 -17.65
C SER A 418 -7.18 -0.66 -19.12
N CYS A 419 -7.47 -1.78 -19.83
CA CYS A 419 -7.21 -1.94 -21.26
C CYS A 419 -8.01 -0.95 -22.13
N ASP A 420 -9.16 -0.46 -21.65
CA ASP A 420 -10.06 0.42 -22.37
C ASP A 420 -9.85 1.90 -22.07
N ASN A 421 -8.96 2.22 -21.14
CA ASN A 421 -8.63 3.60 -20.83
C ASN A 421 -7.86 4.22 -22.02
N PRO A 422 -8.45 5.22 -22.74
CA PRO A 422 -7.85 5.79 -23.93
C PRO A 422 -6.52 6.50 -23.66
N ASP A 423 -6.36 7.10 -22.47
CA ASP A 423 -5.12 7.76 -22.08
C ASP A 423 -4.00 6.73 -21.78
N ILE A 424 -4.36 5.57 -21.24
CA ILE A 424 -3.43 4.44 -21.08
C ILE A 424 -3.00 3.90 -22.46
N GLN A 425 -3.95 3.66 -23.36
CA GLN A 425 -3.64 3.21 -24.72
C GLN A 425 -2.70 4.19 -25.43
N LYS A 426 -2.98 5.49 -25.30
CA LYS A 426 -2.15 6.55 -25.88
C LYS A 426 -0.77 6.61 -25.26
N LEU A 427 -0.67 6.51 -23.93
CA LEU A 427 0.61 6.45 -23.23
C LEU A 427 1.50 5.30 -23.72
N TYR A 428 0.94 4.09 -23.83
CA TYR A 428 1.69 2.95 -24.35
C TYR A 428 2.09 3.14 -25.79
N ALA A 429 1.18 3.61 -26.65
CA ALA A 429 1.45 3.82 -28.08
C ALA A 429 2.54 4.88 -28.32
N GLU A 430 2.55 5.95 -27.55
CA GLU A 430 3.44 7.09 -27.78
C GLU A 430 4.76 7.00 -26.99
N PHE A 431 4.78 6.28 -25.88
CA PHE A 431 5.91 6.35 -24.94
C PHE A 431 6.50 4.98 -24.55
N PHE A 432 5.69 3.93 -24.39
CA PHE A 432 6.13 2.60 -23.96
C PHE A 432 6.21 1.57 -25.10
N ASP A 433 6.68 1.97 -26.26
CA ASP A 433 6.93 1.10 -27.42
C ASP A 433 5.69 0.29 -27.88
N GLY A 434 4.49 0.81 -27.63
CA GLY A 434 3.21 0.32 -28.12
C GLY A 434 2.55 -0.80 -27.31
N LYS A 435 3.18 -1.32 -26.24
CA LYS A 435 2.61 -2.43 -25.45
C LYS A 435 3.17 -2.53 -24.04
N PRO A 436 2.41 -3.14 -23.10
CA PRO A 436 2.96 -3.58 -21.82
C PRO A 436 4.13 -4.54 -21.98
N MET A 437 4.95 -4.67 -20.95
CA MET A 437 6.14 -5.53 -20.94
C MET A 437 7.14 -5.24 -22.08
N SER A 438 7.03 -4.07 -22.74
CA SER A 438 8.06 -3.61 -23.68
C SER A 438 9.37 -3.34 -22.95
N HIS A 439 10.48 -3.26 -23.67
CA HIS A 439 11.78 -2.98 -23.04
C HIS A 439 11.76 -1.67 -22.23
N LYS A 440 11.16 -0.61 -22.77
CA LYS A 440 11.07 0.68 -22.09
C LYS A 440 10.09 0.63 -20.91
N ALA A 441 8.93 -0.04 -21.05
CA ALA A 441 7.99 -0.23 -19.97
C ALA A 441 8.63 -1.03 -18.82
N HIS A 442 9.29 -2.14 -19.15
CA HIS A 442 9.99 -2.96 -18.15
C HIS A 442 11.07 -2.17 -17.41
N HIS A 443 11.86 -1.38 -18.11
CA HIS A 443 12.91 -0.56 -17.48
C HIS A 443 12.35 0.51 -16.53
N MET A 444 11.21 1.12 -16.87
CA MET A 444 10.67 2.23 -16.10
C MET A 444 9.62 1.83 -15.04
N LEU A 445 8.83 0.78 -15.33
CA LEU A 445 7.65 0.40 -14.57
C LEU A 445 7.83 -0.87 -13.73
N HIS A 446 8.97 -1.57 -13.85
CA HIS A 446 9.28 -2.76 -13.06
C HIS A 446 10.38 -2.51 -12.04
N THR A 447 10.48 -3.39 -11.06
CA THR A 447 11.39 -3.25 -9.91
C THR A 447 11.98 -4.60 -9.50
N THR A 448 12.90 -4.56 -8.56
CA THR A 448 13.52 -5.72 -7.92
C THR A 448 13.27 -5.71 -6.42
N PHE A 449 13.57 -6.83 -5.74
CA PHE A 449 13.32 -7.00 -4.32
C PHE A 449 14.60 -7.41 -3.60
N VAL A 450 14.71 -7.04 -2.31
CA VAL A 450 15.91 -7.24 -1.52
C VAL A 450 15.63 -8.26 -0.41
N ASN A 451 16.44 -9.32 -0.32
CA ASN A 451 16.36 -10.21 0.83
C ASN A 451 16.84 -9.51 2.10
N ARG A 452 15.93 -9.30 3.06
CA ARG A 452 16.17 -8.64 4.36
C ARG A 452 16.12 -9.60 5.54
N SER A 453 16.19 -10.90 5.30
CA SER A 453 16.13 -11.89 6.38
C SER A 453 17.28 -11.77 7.40
N GLU A 454 18.37 -11.11 7.03
CA GLU A 454 19.48 -10.79 7.97
C GLU A 454 19.04 -9.86 9.11
N ASP A 455 18.03 -9.00 8.89
CA ASP A 455 17.48 -8.11 9.93
C ASP A 455 16.88 -8.90 11.12
N LEU A 456 16.51 -10.16 10.91
CA LEU A 456 16.00 -11.06 11.95
C LEU A 456 17.08 -11.48 12.97
N GLY A 457 18.35 -11.28 12.63
CA GLY A 457 19.48 -11.73 13.44
C GLY A 457 19.78 -13.24 13.32
N PRO A 458 20.74 -13.75 14.08
CA PRO A 458 21.29 -15.10 13.90
C PRO A 458 20.29 -16.23 14.14
N ASN A 459 19.22 -15.99 14.89
CA ASN A 459 18.20 -16.99 15.19
C ASN A 459 17.09 -17.05 14.12
N GLY A 460 17.10 -16.12 13.17
CA GLY A 460 16.06 -16.03 12.13
C GLY A 460 14.67 -15.69 12.68
N ALA A 461 13.64 -16.01 11.92
CA ALA A 461 12.25 -15.84 12.33
C ALA A 461 11.87 -16.83 13.43
N CYS A 462 11.07 -16.38 14.39
CA CYS A 462 10.47 -17.22 15.42
C CYS A 462 8.94 -17.24 15.30
N THR A 463 8.27 -17.95 16.19
CA THR A 463 6.80 -17.97 16.30
C THR A 463 6.40 -17.38 17.66
N PRO A 464 5.14 -16.99 17.87
CA PRO A 464 4.67 -16.52 19.18
C PRO A 464 4.92 -17.54 20.32
N ALA A 465 5.00 -18.83 20.01
CA ALA A 465 5.29 -19.87 20.99
C ALA A 465 6.78 -19.96 21.33
N THR A 466 7.66 -19.74 20.36
CA THR A 466 9.12 -19.91 20.50
C THR A 466 9.87 -18.60 20.75
N CYS A 467 9.32 -17.46 20.36
CA CYS A 467 9.97 -16.17 20.48
C CYS A 467 10.06 -15.69 21.94
N PRO A 468 11.25 -15.46 22.50
CA PRO A 468 11.43 -15.04 23.91
C PRO A 468 10.73 -13.71 24.21
N THR A 469 10.68 -12.79 23.24
CA THR A 469 10.09 -11.46 23.39
C THR A 469 8.61 -11.40 22.99
N SER A 470 8.00 -12.54 22.65
CA SER A 470 6.57 -12.59 22.34
C SER A 470 5.70 -12.23 23.56
N VAL A 471 4.51 -11.66 23.30
CA VAL A 471 3.55 -11.30 24.36
C VAL A 471 3.20 -12.50 25.26
N PRO A 472 2.91 -13.70 24.72
CA PRO A 472 2.65 -14.88 25.56
C PRO A 472 3.81 -15.25 26.48
N ASN A 473 5.05 -15.26 25.98
CA ASN A 473 6.22 -15.66 26.75
C ASN A 473 6.63 -14.63 27.78
N LEU A 474 6.53 -13.34 27.47
CA LEU A 474 6.77 -12.26 28.44
C LEU A 474 5.76 -12.30 29.59
N LYS A 475 4.49 -12.62 29.34
CA LYS A 475 3.50 -12.83 30.39
C LYS A 475 3.88 -14.00 31.31
N LYS A 476 4.24 -15.16 30.75
CA LYS A 476 4.70 -16.31 31.53
C LYS A 476 5.93 -15.98 32.38
N ALA A 477 6.91 -15.26 31.84
CA ALA A 477 8.09 -14.83 32.54
C ALA A 477 7.74 -13.88 33.71
N ALA A 478 6.85 -12.94 33.50
CA ALA A 478 6.40 -12.02 34.55
C ALA A 478 5.62 -12.74 35.66
N GLU A 479 4.75 -13.69 35.34
CA GLU A 479 4.02 -14.53 36.29
C GLU A 479 4.98 -15.40 37.11
N ALA A 480 5.95 -16.02 36.44
CA ALA A 480 7.00 -16.81 37.13
C ALA A 480 7.85 -15.95 38.08
N ALA A 481 8.26 -14.76 37.67
CA ALA A 481 9.01 -13.83 38.50
C ALA A 481 8.21 -13.39 39.75
N LYS A 482 6.90 -13.15 39.58
CA LYS A 482 5.98 -12.80 40.67
C LYS A 482 5.86 -13.98 41.67
N ALA A 483 5.62 -15.19 41.18
CA ALA A 483 5.52 -16.38 42.00
C ALA A 483 6.84 -16.65 42.78
N ALA A 484 8.01 -16.46 42.15
CA ALA A 484 9.30 -16.59 42.80
C ALA A 484 9.54 -15.54 43.91
N ALA A 485 9.06 -14.30 43.69
CA ALA A 485 9.12 -13.23 44.71
C ALA A 485 8.20 -13.52 45.90
N GLU A 486 7.00 -14.08 45.65
CA GLU A 486 6.05 -14.48 46.70
C GLU A 486 6.54 -15.71 47.51
N ALA A 487 7.32 -16.62 46.88
CA ALA A 487 7.87 -17.79 47.55
C ALA A 487 9.13 -17.47 48.41
N ASN A 488 9.77 -16.30 48.19
CA ASN A 488 10.95 -15.85 48.95
C ASN A 488 10.59 -14.84 50.06
N ASN A 489 9.31 -14.53 50.25
CA ASN A 489 8.77 -13.77 51.39
C ASN A 489 8.01 -14.68 52.38
#